data_e205b35b908f2c94679637bebffc7539
#
_entry.id   e205b35b908f2c94679637bebffc7539
#
_cell.length_a   1.000
_cell.length_b   1.000
_cell.length_c   1.000
_cell.angle_alpha   90.00
_cell.angle_beta   90.00
_cell.angle_gamma   90.00
#
_symmetry.space_group_name_H-M   'P 1'
#
loop_
_entity.id
_entity.type
_entity.pdbx_description
1 polymer ?
#
loop_
_entity_poly.entity_id
_entity_poly.type
_entity_poly.pdbx_seq_one_letter_code
_entity_poly.pdbx_strand_id
1 'polypeptide(L)'
;MDKKFIKKIVPLLLCISLLSGTIIVSAKNNVEKTTIPEYSKTKLTSNYDYNIKDGEVKAVWVPFMSLESKDNCYTEESFKQRFDNIVEESKKYSINTLIVHVRPFGDSMYKSDIFPWSHILTGTQGNDPGFDPLEYMINKTHSENMSFHAWVNPLRIQSNNTPGILADCNLYNKWRNDSDKSNDRWVLDLNNNKFLNPCYPEVRKIIIDGIREIVENYPVDGIHFDDYFYPTDNMDFDKESYNEYLSSLSQTAIPLSQEEWRIANINSLISGTYSEIKSINSNVQFGISPQANINNDIKMSADIYSWASKNGYVDYLCPQLYINFDNPILSYDKAVKQWRDAITNPNIKYYIGLGLYKAGSDKYDDGTWKSADNIIQKQVEYGRDSGCNGFMLYSWEFLNNSQTSEEISNAMKVLNN
;
A
#
# COMPACT_ATOMS: atom_id res chain seq x y z
N MET A 1 24.20 42.59 -23.57
CA MET A 1 22.99 43.37 -23.37
C MET A 1 21.83 42.40 -23.46
N ASP A 2 21.00 42.05 -22.49
CA ASP A 2 20.82 42.50 -21.11
C ASP A 2 20.36 41.37 -20.23
N LYS A 3 20.98 41.26 -19.07
CA LYS A 3 20.52 40.44 -17.94
C LYS A 3 19.34 41.19 -17.32
N LYS A 4 18.18 40.54 -17.22
CA LYS A 4 17.15 40.78 -16.18
C LYS A 4 15.83 40.10 -16.55
N PHE A 5 15.56 38.94 -15.94
CA PHE A 5 14.24 38.62 -15.40
C PHE A 5 14.35 37.28 -14.62
N ILE A 6 15.06 37.35 -13.49
CA ILE A 6 14.86 36.42 -12.39
C ILE A 6 14.48 37.29 -11.21
N LYS A 7 13.23 37.27 -10.79
CA LYS A 7 12.85 37.52 -9.40
C LYS A 7 11.36 37.31 -9.18
N LYS A 8 11.12 36.50 -8.17
CA LYS A 8 9.91 36.44 -7.33
C LYS A 8 8.83 35.44 -7.73
N ILE A 9 9.04 34.19 -7.31
CA ILE A 9 7.93 33.38 -6.81
C ILE A 9 8.05 33.39 -5.30
N VAL A 10 7.16 34.10 -4.64
CA VAL A 10 6.97 34.07 -3.18
C VAL A 10 5.99 32.92 -2.89
N PRO A 11 6.28 31.96 -2.00
CA PRO A 11 5.30 30.98 -1.62
C PRO A 11 4.26 31.64 -0.71
N LEU A 12 3.02 31.71 -1.17
CA LEU A 12 1.88 32.10 -0.36
C LEU A 12 1.47 30.91 0.50
N LEU A 13 1.86 30.95 1.76
CA LEU A 13 1.30 30.07 2.80
C LEU A 13 -0.18 30.44 3.00
N LEU A 14 -1.08 29.56 2.56
CA LEU A 14 -2.49 29.66 2.93
C LEU A 14 -2.69 28.92 4.26
N CYS A 15 -2.75 29.67 5.36
CA CYS A 15 -3.30 29.21 6.62
C CYS A 15 -4.82 29.07 6.47
N ILE A 16 -5.33 27.84 6.37
CA ILE A 16 -6.76 27.57 6.54
C ILE A 16 -7.03 27.43 8.03
N SER A 17 -7.56 28.49 8.65
CA SER A 17 -8.12 28.45 9.98
C SER A 17 -9.45 27.69 9.96
N LEU A 18 -9.52 26.61 10.72
CA LEU A 18 -10.76 25.90 11.03
C LEU A 18 -11.67 26.79 11.87
N LEU A 19 -12.76 27.28 11.29
CA LEU A 19 -13.89 27.83 12.03
C LEU A 19 -14.96 26.74 12.15
N SER A 20 -15.04 26.17 13.35
CA SER A 20 -16.11 25.28 13.78
C SER A 20 -17.42 26.08 13.95
N GLY A 21 -18.34 25.97 12.99
CA GLY A 21 -19.72 26.43 13.13
C GLY A 21 -20.62 25.25 13.47
N THR A 22 -21.00 25.15 14.75
CA THR A 22 -22.00 24.20 15.25
C THR A 22 -23.39 24.63 14.79
N ILE A 23 -24.03 23.86 13.90
CA ILE A 23 -25.46 23.95 13.68
C ILE A 23 -26.12 22.75 14.38
N ILE A 24 -26.84 23.03 15.46
CA ILE A 24 -27.67 22.06 16.18
C ILE A 24 -28.98 21.99 15.42
N VAL A 25 -29.23 20.86 14.73
CA VAL A 25 -30.59 20.50 14.29
C VAL A 25 -31.05 19.32 15.14
N SER A 26 -32.01 19.62 16.03
CA SER A 26 -32.69 18.63 16.84
C SER A 26 -33.76 17.93 16.01
N ALA A 27 -33.55 16.67 15.68
CA ALA A 27 -34.62 15.78 15.23
C ALA A 27 -34.73 14.60 16.19
N LYS A 28 -35.79 14.60 16.98
CA LYS A 28 -36.22 13.45 17.77
C LYS A 28 -36.84 12.42 16.83
N ASN A 29 -36.18 11.27 16.71
CA ASN A 29 -36.85 10.05 16.26
C ASN A 29 -36.48 8.91 17.20
N ASN A 30 -37.51 8.32 17.81
CA ASN A 30 -37.43 7.11 18.61
C ASN A 30 -37.02 5.94 17.73
N VAL A 31 -35.87 5.39 17.98
CA VAL A 31 -35.48 4.08 17.47
C VAL A 31 -35.25 3.18 18.68
N GLU A 32 -36.00 2.08 18.71
CA GLU A 32 -35.89 1.03 19.72
C GLU A 32 -34.45 0.51 19.76
N LYS A 33 -33.87 0.53 20.97
CA LYS A 33 -32.59 -0.06 21.26
C LYS A 33 -32.65 -1.58 21.20
N THR A 34 -32.24 -2.18 20.11
CA THR A 34 -31.78 -3.57 20.14
C THR A 34 -30.43 -3.60 20.84
N THR A 35 -30.37 -4.24 21.98
CA THR A 35 -29.15 -4.48 22.75
C THR A 35 -28.25 -5.43 21.98
N ILE A 36 -27.17 -4.90 21.40
CA ILE A 36 -26.04 -5.69 20.90
C ILE A 36 -25.26 -6.20 22.13
N PRO A 37 -24.86 -7.48 22.20
CA PRO A 37 -24.05 -7.98 23.30
C PRO A 37 -22.75 -7.19 23.38
N GLU A 38 -22.45 -6.68 24.54
CA GLU A 38 -21.20 -5.98 24.88
C GLU A 38 -20.05 -7.00 24.82
N TYR A 39 -19.35 -7.09 23.70
CA TYR A 39 -18.08 -7.79 23.65
C TYR A 39 -17.06 -6.96 24.43
N SER A 40 -16.56 -7.55 25.50
CA SER A 40 -15.50 -7.00 26.34
C SER A 40 -14.36 -6.50 25.47
N LYS A 41 -14.16 -5.17 25.45
CA LYS A 41 -12.95 -4.53 24.90
C LYS A 41 -11.77 -4.86 25.82
N THR A 42 -11.23 -6.05 25.69
CA THR A 42 -9.90 -6.33 26.20
C THR A 42 -8.95 -5.58 25.27
N LYS A 43 -8.47 -4.43 25.72
CA LYS A 43 -7.39 -3.70 25.06
C LYS A 43 -6.22 -4.68 24.97
N LEU A 44 -5.97 -5.25 23.81
CA LEU A 44 -4.77 -6.05 23.52
C LEU A 44 -3.57 -5.10 23.57
N THR A 45 -3.10 -4.84 24.79
CA THR A 45 -1.77 -4.26 24.98
C THR A 45 -0.79 -5.38 24.69
N SER A 46 -0.29 -5.45 23.47
CA SER A 46 0.88 -6.26 23.20
C SER A 46 2.04 -5.65 23.96
N ASN A 47 2.53 -6.35 24.99
CA ASN A 47 3.80 -6.04 25.67
C ASN A 47 5.00 -6.47 24.82
N TYR A 48 4.85 -6.53 23.51
CA TYR A 48 5.95 -6.79 22.58
C TYR A 48 6.53 -5.44 22.16
N ASP A 49 7.58 -5.06 22.88
CA ASP A 49 8.46 -3.94 22.48
C ASP A 49 9.32 -4.43 21.29
N TYR A 50 8.62 -4.73 20.15
CA TYR A 50 9.28 -5.18 18.93
C TYR A 50 9.74 -3.95 18.15
N ASN A 51 10.88 -3.44 18.59
CA ASN A 51 11.62 -2.45 17.84
C ASN A 51 12.68 -3.20 17.01
N ILE A 52 12.54 -3.22 15.67
CA ILE A 52 13.71 -3.31 14.80
C ILE A 52 14.44 -1.96 14.97
N LYS A 53 14.86 -1.68 16.19
CA LYS A 53 15.75 -0.58 16.51
C LYS A 53 17.11 -1.03 16.03
N ASP A 54 17.62 -0.37 15.03
CA ASP A 54 19.04 -0.42 14.59
C ASP A 54 19.46 -1.63 13.75
N GLY A 55 18.55 -2.45 13.20
CA GLY A 55 18.85 -3.53 12.28
C GLY A 55 18.44 -3.26 10.83
N GLU A 56 19.14 -3.88 9.88
CA GLU A 56 18.71 -3.91 8.48
C GLU A 56 17.36 -4.63 8.34
N VAL A 57 16.40 -4.00 7.67
CA VAL A 57 15.13 -4.65 7.33
C VAL A 57 15.38 -5.69 6.24
N LYS A 58 14.98 -6.92 6.52
CA LYS A 58 14.96 -8.05 5.59
C LYS A 58 13.51 -8.51 5.48
N ALA A 59 12.79 -7.91 4.56
CA ALA A 59 11.36 -8.18 4.42
C ALA A 59 11.06 -9.07 3.21
N VAL A 60 9.90 -9.72 3.26
CA VAL A 60 9.33 -10.39 2.10
C VAL A 60 7.88 -9.99 1.92
N TRP A 61 7.47 -9.74 0.68
CA TRP A 61 6.07 -9.57 0.33
C TRP A 61 5.36 -10.92 0.27
N VAL A 62 4.22 -10.99 0.93
CA VAL A 62 3.27 -12.10 0.90
C VAL A 62 2.02 -11.62 0.15
N PRO A 63 1.94 -11.81 -1.18
CA PRO A 63 0.79 -11.38 -1.95
C PRO A 63 -0.44 -12.23 -1.63
N PHE A 64 -1.64 -11.70 -1.89
CA PHE A 64 -2.89 -12.39 -1.59
C PHE A 64 -2.99 -13.79 -2.21
N MET A 65 -2.35 -14.01 -3.36
CA MET A 65 -2.30 -15.30 -4.04
C MET A 65 -1.61 -16.39 -3.22
N SER A 66 -0.69 -16.02 -2.32
CA SER A 66 -0.05 -16.95 -1.37
C SER A 66 -0.98 -17.37 -0.25
N LEU A 67 -2.01 -16.57 0.03
CA LEU A 67 -3.02 -16.82 1.05
C LEU A 67 -4.26 -17.54 0.51
N GLU A 68 -4.44 -17.54 -0.81
CA GLU A 68 -5.57 -18.18 -1.47
C GLU A 68 -5.50 -19.72 -1.39
N SER A 69 -6.66 -20.34 -1.20
CA SER A 69 -6.78 -21.79 -1.25
C SER A 69 -6.68 -22.31 -2.69
N LYS A 70 -5.67 -23.13 -2.96
CA LYS A 70 -5.46 -23.72 -4.29
C LYS A 70 -6.34 -24.95 -4.57
N ASP A 71 -6.88 -25.56 -3.51
CA ASP A 71 -7.70 -26.77 -3.54
C ASP A 71 -9.16 -26.53 -3.11
N ASN A 72 -9.56 -25.26 -3.01
CA ASN A 72 -10.86 -24.83 -2.52
C ASN A 72 -11.17 -25.26 -1.07
N CYS A 73 -10.15 -25.51 -0.26
CA CYS A 73 -10.29 -25.79 1.15
C CYS A 73 -10.27 -24.48 1.95
N TYR A 74 -11.45 -23.95 2.23
CA TYR A 74 -11.66 -22.65 2.90
C TYR A 74 -11.94 -22.83 4.41
N THR A 75 -11.17 -23.66 5.11
CA THR A 75 -11.26 -23.82 6.56
C THR A 75 -10.25 -22.94 7.28
N GLU A 76 -10.55 -22.59 8.54
CA GLU A 76 -9.62 -21.88 9.42
C GLU A 76 -8.30 -22.63 9.56
N GLU A 77 -8.36 -23.94 9.75
CA GLU A 77 -7.17 -24.80 9.91
C GLU A 77 -6.30 -24.77 8.65
N SER A 78 -6.89 -24.90 7.46
CA SER A 78 -6.16 -24.84 6.19
C SER A 78 -5.53 -23.46 5.96
N PHE A 79 -6.21 -22.36 6.31
CA PHE A 79 -5.66 -21.03 6.25
C PHE A 79 -4.46 -20.88 7.20
N LYS A 80 -4.61 -21.30 8.46
CA LYS A 80 -3.54 -21.25 9.47
C LYS A 80 -2.32 -22.04 9.02
N GLN A 81 -2.51 -23.25 8.52
CA GLN A 81 -1.40 -24.08 8.02
C GLN A 81 -0.65 -23.42 6.86
N ARG A 82 -1.36 -22.75 5.90
CA ARG A 82 -0.72 -21.99 4.82
C ARG A 82 0.13 -20.85 5.37
N PHE A 83 -0.42 -20.08 6.32
CA PHE A 83 0.30 -18.95 6.88
C PHE A 83 1.47 -19.39 7.76
N ASP A 84 1.32 -20.44 8.55
CA ASP A 84 2.41 -21.04 9.33
C ASP A 84 3.58 -21.43 8.44
N ASN A 85 3.31 -22.06 7.29
CA ASN A 85 4.34 -22.39 6.32
C ASN A 85 5.04 -21.13 5.76
N ILE A 86 4.29 -20.04 5.53
CA ILE A 86 4.88 -18.75 5.10
C ILE A 86 5.87 -18.24 6.15
N VAL A 87 5.48 -18.25 7.40
CA VAL A 87 6.33 -17.80 8.52
C VAL A 87 7.57 -18.68 8.67
N GLU A 88 7.38 -19.99 8.70
CA GLU A 88 8.47 -20.97 8.86
C GLU A 88 9.50 -20.89 7.73
N GLU A 89 9.04 -20.82 6.47
CA GLU A 89 9.95 -20.66 5.34
C GLU A 89 10.68 -19.31 5.41
N SER A 90 9.98 -18.22 5.72
CA SER A 90 10.61 -16.89 5.84
C SER A 90 11.72 -16.89 6.89
N LYS A 91 11.55 -17.55 8.02
CA LYS A 91 12.59 -17.68 9.05
C LYS A 91 13.85 -18.37 8.57
N LYS A 92 13.74 -19.41 7.73
CA LYS A 92 14.90 -20.13 7.18
C LYS A 92 15.79 -19.19 6.37
N TYR A 93 15.23 -18.14 5.80
CA TYR A 93 15.90 -17.11 5.02
C TYR A 93 16.20 -15.83 5.83
N SER A 94 16.19 -15.91 7.16
CA SER A 94 16.50 -14.79 8.06
C SER A 94 15.65 -13.52 7.80
N ILE A 95 14.45 -13.70 7.26
CA ILE A 95 13.48 -12.63 7.10
C ILE A 95 13.02 -12.18 8.48
N ASN A 96 12.96 -10.87 8.71
CA ASN A 96 12.55 -10.27 9.97
C ASN A 96 11.27 -9.44 9.86
N THR A 97 10.71 -9.30 8.66
CA THR A 97 9.48 -8.53 8.41
C THR A 97 8.65 -9.17 7.31
N LEU A 98 7.36 -9.35 7.56
CA LEU A 98 6.39 -9.78 6.56
C LEU A 98 5.53 -8.60 6.11
N ILE A 99 5.43 -8.40 4.79
CA ILE A 99 4.53 -7.40 4.17
C ILE A 99 3.36 -8.18 3.57
N VAL A 100 2.26 -8.28 4.31
CA VAL A 100 1.16 -9.20 3.99
C VAL A 100 -0.01 -8.46 3.38
N HIS A 101 -0.47 -8.91 2.21
CA HIS A 101 -1.56 -8.28 1.46
C HIS A 101 -2.91 -8.59 2.10
N VAL A 102 -3.38 -7.73 3.00
CA VAL A 102 -4.62 -7.90 3.76
C VAL A 102 -5.84 -7.22 3.14
N ARG A 103 -5.62 -6.30 2.20
CA ARG A 103 -6.67 -5.64 1.40
C ARG A 103 -6.22 -5.45 -0.04
N PRO A 104 -6.27 -6.52 -0.86
CA PRO A 104 -5.85 -6.47 -2.27
C PRO A 104 -6.87 -5.82 -3.20
N PHE A 105 -8.14 -5.79 -2.79
CA PHE A 105 -9.28 -5.30 -3.55
C PHE A 105 -10.16 -4.40 -2.67
N GLY A 106 -11.40 -4.13 -3.11
CA GLY A 106 -12.40 -3.47 -2.27
C GLY A 106 -13.03 -4.41 -1.23
N ASP A 107 -12.21 -5.23 -0.59
CA ASP A 107 -12.58 -6.21 0.43
C ASP A 107 -11.47 -6.33 1.51
N SER A 108 -11.66 -7.11 2.55
CA SER A 108 -10.73 -7.20 3.69
C SER A 108 -10.50 -8.63 4.15
N MET A 109 -9.28 -8.94 4.62
CA MET A 109 -8.94 -10.18 5.32
C MET A 109 -8.97 -9.98 6.84
N TYR A 110 -9.80 -9.05 7.30
CA TYR A 110 -10.02 -8.71 8.71
C TYR A 110 -11.45 -8.24 8.88
N LYS A 111 -11.93 -8.24 10.13
CA LYS A 111 -13.25 -7.72 10.44
C LYS A 111 -13.29 -6.21 10.18
N SER A 112 -14.13 -5.79 9.23
CA SER A 112 -14.30 -4.40 8.83
C SER A 112 -15.79 -4.02 8.82
N ASP A 113 -16.10 -2.81 9.28
CA ASP A 113 -17.44 -2.22 9.15
C ASP A 113 -17.64 -1.54 7.78
N ILE A 114 -16.56 -1.39 7.01
CA ILE A 114 -16.53 -0.68 5.73
C ILE A 114 -16.46 -1.66 4.54
N PHE A 115 -15.58 -2.64 4.62
CA PHE A 115 -15.26 -3.55 3.52
C PHE A 115 -15.83 -4.95 3.76
N PRO A 116 -16.39 -5.61 2.73
CA PRO A 116 -16.81 -7.00 2.85
C PRO A 116 -15.62 -7.93 3.08
N TRP A 117 -15.87 -9.11 3.67
CA TRP A 117 -14.89 -10.17 3.74
C TRP A 117 -14.34 -10.55 2.36
N SER A 118 -13.04 -10.78 2.27
CA SER A 118 -12.39 -11.13 1.01
C SER A 118 -12.79 -12.53 0.52
N HIS A 119 -12.98 -12.65 -0.79
CA HIS A 119 -13.19 -13.93 -1.46
C HIS A 119 -12.03 -14.91 -1.28
N ILE A 120 -10.84 -14.42 -0.99
CA ILE A 120 -9.64 -15.24 -0.72
C ILE A 120 -9.86 -16.21 0.45
N LEU A 121 -10.69 -15.82 1.43
CA LEU A 121 -10.93 -16.56 2.65
C LEU A 121 -11.97 -17.68 2.48
N THR A 122 -12.95 -17.48 1.61
CA THR A 122 -14.14 -18.35 1.52
C THR A 122 -14.52 -18.71 0.07
N GLY A 123 -13.78 -18.24 -0.93
CA GLY A 123 -14.13 -18.36 -2.34
C GLY A 123 -15.21 -17.39 -2.81
N THR A 124 -15.87 -16.67 -1.89
CA THR A 124 -16.96 -15.73 -2.19
C THR A 124 -16.81 -14.47 -1.35
N GLN A 125 -16.79 -13.30 -2.01
CA GLN A 125 -16.70 -12.02 -1.31
C GLN A 125 -17.95 -11.77 -0.46
N GLY A 126 -17.73 -11.30 0.77
CA GLY A 126 -18.79 -10.99 1.74
C GLY A 126 -19.14 -12.13 2.69
N ASN A 127 -18.72 -13.35 2.43
CA ASN A 127 -18.94 -14.47 3.34
C ASN A 127 -17.96 -14.40 4.52
N ASP A 128 -18.50 -14.44 5.73
CA ASP A 128 -17.71 -14.49 6.97
C ASP A 128 -16.95 -15.82 7.06
N PRO A 129 -15.62 -15.81 7.22
CA PRO A 129 -14.82 -17.03 7.36
C PRO A 129 -15.00 -17.72 8.72
N GLY A 130 -15.65 -17.08 9.69
CA GLY A 130 -15.89 -17.62 11.04
C GLY A 130 -14.71 -17.47 12.00
N PHE A 131 -13.63 -16.80 11.60
CA PHE A 131 -12.45 -16.49 12.42
C PHE A 131 -11.83 -15.16 11.98
N ASP A 132 -10.85 -14.63 12.72
CA ASP A 132 -10.12 -13.43 12.35
C ASP A 132 -8.74 -13.77 11.75
N PRO A 133 -8.59 -13.72 10.41
CA PRO A 133 -7.34 -14.04 9.74
C PRO A 133 -6.20 -13.08 10.10
N LEU A 134 -6.49 -11.77 10.22
CA LEU A 134 -5.46 -10.77 10.49
C LEU A 134 -4.91 -10.90 11.90
N GLU A 135 -5.77 -11.12 12.90
CA GLU A 135 -5.34 -11.38 14.26
C GLU A 135 -4.42 -12.61 14.32
N TYR A 136 -4.81 -13.70 13.65
CA TYR A 136 -3.98 -14.89 13.58
C TYR A 136 -2.61 -14.63 12.95
N MET A 137 -2.59 -13.96 11.79
CA MET A 137 -1.36 -13.68 11.04
C MET A 137 -0.38 -12.82 11.85
N ILE A 138 -0.87 -11.80 12.53
CA ILE A 138 -0.02 -10.93 13.37
C ILE A 138 0.53 -11.73 14.54
N ASN A 139 -0.33 -12.44 15.29
CA ASN A 139 0.09 -13.21 16.45
C ASN A 139 1.14 -14.28 16.08
N LYS A 140 0.94 -14.99 14.97
CA LYS A 140 1.91 -15.98 14.48
C LYS A 140 3.24 -15.33 14.11
N THR A 141 3.22 -14.20 13.39
CA THR A 141 4.42 -13.46 12.99
C THR A 141 5.20 -12.95 14.21
N HIS A 142 4.51 -12.34 15.16
CA HIS A 142 5.12 -11.83 16.40
C HIS A 142 5.68 -12.95 17.28
N SER A 143 5.02 -14.13 17.34
CA SER A 143 5.53 -15.27 18.10
C SER A 143 6.89 -15.78 17.62
N GLU A 144 7.23 -15.45 16.36
CA GLU A 144 8.51 -15.79 15.75
C GLU A 144 9.51 -14.61 15.71
N ASN A 145 9.23 -13.55 16.47
CA ASN A 145 10.02 -12.33 16.54
C ASN A 145 10.22 -11.63 15.17
N MET A 146 9.16 -11.56 14.38
CA MET A 146 9.15 -10.85 13.09
C MET A 146 8.11 -9.73 13.14
N SER A 147 8.35 -8.65 12.39
CA SER A 147 7.39 -7.56 12.20
C SER A 147 6.33 -7.90 11.15
N PHE A 148 5.13 -7.38 11.36
CA PHE A 148 4.01 -7.53 10.45
C PHE A 148 3.56 -6.16 9.90
N HIS A 149 3.70 -5.95 8.59
CA HIS A 149 3.13 -4.79 7.91
C HIS A 149 1.90 -5.21 7.11
N ALA A 150 0.78 -4.56 7.37
CA ALA A 150 -0.45 -4.76 6.62
C ALA A 150 -0.36 -4.05 5.26
N TRP A 151 -0.27 -4.83 4.19
CA TRP A 151 -0.26 -4.30 2.82
C TRP A 151 -1.68 -4.11 2.31
N VAL A 152 -1.98 -2.90 1.88
CA VAL A 152 -3.26 -2.44 1.38
C VAL A 152 -3.07 -1.80 0.01
N ASN A 153 -3.85 -2.22 -0.98
CA ASN A 153 -4.05 -1.42 -2.19
C ASN A 153 -5.17 -0.40 -1.92
N PRO A 154 -4.89 0.91 -1.93
CA PRO A 154 -5.85 1.89 -1.45
C PRO A 154 -7.04 2.12 -2.39
N LEU A 155 -6.86 1.97 -3.71
CA LEU A 155 -7.86 2.37 -4.69
C LEU A 155 -8.53 1.21 -5.42
N ARG A 156 -7.89 0.05 -5.53
CA ARG A 156 -8.38 -1.06 -6.35
C ARG A 156 -9.57 -1.77 -5.71
N ILE A 157 -10.68 -1.84 -6.44
CA ILE A 157 -11.89 -2.59 -6.05
C ILE A 157 -11.88 -3.97 -6.72
N GLN A 158 -11.53 -4.02 -8.00
CA GLN A 158 -11.52 -5.24 -8.81
C GLN A 158 -10.42 -5.12 -9.88
N SER A 159 -9.74 -6.21 -10.21
CA SER A 159 -8.74 -6.23 -11.29
C SER A 159 -8.94 -7.45 -12.16
N ASN A 160 -9.03 -7.26 -13.49
CA ASN A 160 -9.28 -8.32 -14.46
C ASN A 160 -10.45 -9.23 -14.05
N ASN A 161 -11.55 -8.64 -13.60
CA ASN A 161 -12.72 -9.31 -13.05
C ASN A 161 -12.43 -10.20 -11.82
N THR A 162 -11.39 -9.92 -11.05
CA THR A 162 -11.12 -10.55 -9.76
C THR A 162 -11.33 -9.55 -8.62
N PRO A 163 -12.17 -9.86 -7.62
CA PRO A 163 -13.08 -11.02 -7.52
C PRO A 163 -14.15 -11.02 -8.62
N GLY A 164 -14.59 -12.23 -9.04
CA GLY A 164 -15.53 -12.36 -10.17
C GLY A 164 -16.89 -11.72 -9.90
N ILE A 165 -17.42 -11.90 -8.69
CA ILE A 165 -18.69 -11.31 -8.22
C ILE A 165 -18.37 -10.46 -6.99
N LEU A 166 -18.74 -9.17 -7.08
CA LEU A 166 -18.69 -8.26 -5.94
C LEU A 166 -19.93 -8.47 -5.05
N ALA A 167 -19.74 -8.53 -3.73
CA ALA A 167 -20.84 -8.60 -2.78
C ALA A 167 -21.72 -7.36 -2.87
N ASP A 168 -23.01 -7.49 -2.49
CA ASP A 168 -23.94 -6.35 -2.49
C ASP A 168 -23.49 -5.21 -1.58
N CYS A 169 -22.83 -5.55 -0.46
CA CYS A 169 -22.26 -4.58 0.47
C CYS A 169 -20.90 -3.99 0.02
N ASN A 170 -20.31 -4.45 -1.10
CA ASN A 170 -19.14 -3.81 -1.67
C ASN A 170 -19.44 -2.36 -2.07
N LEU A 171 -18.53 -1.44 -1.77
CA LEU A 171 -18.73 0.00 -2.03
C LEU A 171 -19.11 0.30 -3.48
N TYR A 172 -18.58 -0.44 -4.44
CA TYR A 172 -18.94 -0.28 -5.85
C TYR A 172 -20.44 -0.57 -6.08
N ASN A 173 -20.93 -1.74 -5.65
CA ASN A 173 -22.34 -2.12 -5.79
C ASN A 173 -23.24 -1.23 -4.97
N LYS A 174 -22.82 -0.88 -3.74
CA LYS A 174 -23.58 -0.01 -2.85
C LYS A 174 -23.85 1.36 -3.47
N TRP A 175 -22.83 2.00 -4.06
CA TRP A 175 -23.00 3.34 -4.65
C TRP A 175 -23.61 3.32 -6.04
N ARG A 176 -23.35 2.27 -6.83
CA ARG A 176 -23.96 2.15 -8.18
C ARG A 176 -25.44 1.78 -8.16
N ASN A 177 -25.91 1.11 -7.10
CA ASN A 177 -27.26 0.57 -7.02
C ASN A 177 -28.18 1.36 -6.07
N ASP A 178 -27.68 2.35 -5.32
CA ASP A 178 -28.52 3.20 -4.50
C ASP A 178 -29.26 4.26 -5.34
N SER A 179 -30.13 5.05 -4.68
CA SER A 179 -30.87 6.14 -5.34
C SER A 179 -30.11 7.46 -5.42
N ASP A 180 -28.95 7.56 -4.75
CA ASP A 180 -28.13 8.77 -4.71
C ASP A 180 -27.21 8.83 -5.91
N LYS A 181 -27.53 9.69 -6.88
CA LYS A 181 -26.70 9.86 -8.07
C LYS A 181 -25.45 10.73 -7.84
N SER A 182 -25.31 11.36 -6.68
CA SER A 182 -24.14 12.18 -6.35
C SER A 182 -22.89 11.35 -6.09
N ASN A 183 -23.05 10.07 -5.67
CA ASN A 183 -21.96 9.16 -5.37
C ASN A 183 -21.60 8.17 -6.50
N ASP A 184 -22.33 8.19 -7.62
CA ASP A 184 -22.05 7.31 -8.77
C ASP A 184 -20.60 7.42 -9.26
N ARG A 185 -19.98 8.61 -9.15
CA ARG A 185 -18.60 8.87 -9.58
C ARG A 185 -17.54 8.64 -8.50
N TRP A 186 -17.94 8.19 -7.32
CA TRP A 186 -16.99 7.78 -6.26
C TRP A 186 -16.24 6.50 -6.63
N VAL A 187 -16.72 5.80 -7.64
CA VAL A 187 -16.09 4.65 -8.26
C VAL A 187 -15.92 4.86 -9.76
N LEU A 188 -14.84 4.33 -10.30
CA LEU A 188 -14.48 4.47 -11.71
C LEU A 188 -14.21 3.10 -12.33
N ASP A 189 -14.58 2.95 -13.60
CA ASP A 189 -14.32 1.76 -14.41
C ASP A 189 -13.23 2.05 -15.44
N LEU A 190 -12.29 1.11 -15.59
CA LEU A 190 -11.28 1.13 -16.64
C LEU A 190 -11.11 -0.28 -17.17
N ASN A 191 -11.62 -0.55 -18.39
CA ASN A 191 -11.64 -1.91 -18.97
C ASN A 191 -12.36 -2.89 -17.98
N ASN A 192 -11.68 -3.99 -17.61
CA ASN A 192 -12.18 -4.99 -16.67
C ASN A 192 -11.77 -4.71 -15.21
N ASN A 193 -11.43 -3.47 -14.89
CA ASN A 193 -10.98 -3.07 -13.56
C ASN A 193 -11.92 -2.02 -12.98
N LYS A 194 -12.02 -1.99 -11.64
CA LYS A 194 -12.81 -1.01 -10.88
C LYS A 194 -11.96 -0.38 -9.79
N PHE A 195 -12.15 0.92 -9.60
CA PHE A 195 -11.35 1.72 -8.68
C PHE A 195 -12.21 2.64 -7.82
N LEU A 196 -11.77 2.91 -6.61
CA LEU A 196 -12.22 4.06 -5.82
C LEU A 196 -11.68 5.34 -6.46
N ASN A 197 -12.49 6.39 -6.52
CA ASN A 197 -12.09 7.67 -7.09
C ASN A 197 -11.52 8.61 -6.02
N PRO A 198 -10.20 8.80 -5.93
CA PRO A 198 -9.57 9.59 -4.87
C PRO A 198 -9.84 11.10 -4.98
N CYS A 199 -10.50 11.55 -6.03
CA CYS A 199 -10.85 12.95 -6.22
C CYS A 199 -11.83 13.46 -5.17
N TYR A 200 -12.70 12.58 -4.67
CA TYR A 200 -13.73 12.93 -3.69
C TYR A 200 -13.19 12.83 -2.26
N PRO A 201 -13.35 13.87 -1.44
CA PRO A 201 -12.93 13.85 -0.04
C PRO A 201 -13.57 12.72 0.76
N GLU A 202 -14.82 12.37 0.46
CA GLU A 202 -15.59 11.29 1.07
C GLU A 202 -14.92 9.93 0.81
N VAL A 203 -14.46 9.73 -0.43
CA VAL A 203 -13.75 8.48 -0.81
C VAL A 203 -12.41 8.39 -0.11
N ARG A 204 -11.63 9.49 -0.08
CA ARG A 204 -10.36 9.52 0.68
C ARG A 204 -10.60 9.23 2.16
N LYS A 205 -11.67 9.81 2.74
CA LYS A 205 -12.04 9.54 4.14
C LYS A 205 -12.34 8.06 4.37
N ILE A 206 -13.10 7.41 3.51
CA ILE A 206 -13.42 5.97 3.63
C ILE A 206 -12.15 5.11 3.55
N ILE A 207 -11.21 5.46 2.69
CA ILE A 207 -9.92 4.75 2.60
C ILE A 207 -9.13 4.90 3.91
N ILE A 208 -9.07 6.13 4.44
CA ILE A 208 -8.38 6.46 5.70
C ILE A 208 -9.07 5.77 6.88
N ASP A 209 -10.41 5.77 6.93
CA ASP A 209 -11.18 5.08 7.97
C ASP A 209 -10.89 3.56 7.96
N GLY A 210 -10.73 2.96 6.78
CA GLY A 210 -10.32 1.56 6.68
C GLY A 210 -8.89 1.28 7.15
N ILE A 211 -7.99 2.25 7.08
CA ILE A 211 -6.66 2.15 7.72
C ILE A 211 -6.78 2.33 9.24
N ARG A 212 -7.64 3.25 9.69
CA ARG A 212 -7.96 3.41 11.12
C ARG A 212 -8.43 2.09 11.73
N GLU A 213 -9.38 1.37 11.08
CA GLU A 213 -9.85 0.07 11.57
C GLU A 213 -8.69 -0.91 11.83
N ILE A 214 -7.68 -0.95 10.95
CA ILE A 214 -6.52 -1.81 11.13
C ILE A 214 -5.71 -1.37 12.34
N VAL A 215 -5.33 -0.09 12.41
CA VAL A 215 -4.40 0.40 13.43
C VAL A 215 -5.03 0.47 14.83
N GLU A 216 -6.34 0.70 14.93
CA GLU A 216 -7.07 0.70 16.21
C GLU A 216 -7.30 -0.71 16.77
N ASN A 217 -7.55 -1.69 15.90
CA ASN A 217 -8.00 -3.00 16.33
C ASN A 217 -6.91 -4.07 16.32
N TYR A 218 -5.78 -3.85 15.61
CA TYR A 218 -4.74 -4.84 15.43
C TYR A 218 -3.35 -4.27 15.74
N PRO A 219 -2.49 -5.02 16.44
CA PRO A 219 -1.14 -4.59 16.79
C PRO A 219 -0.18 -4.74 15.60
N VAL A 220 -0.48 -4.09 14.47
CA VAL A 220 0.41 -4.07 13.31
C VAL A 220 1.64 -3.20 13.57
N ASP A 221 2.80 -3.56 13.00
CA ASP A 221 4.02 -2.76 13.09
C ASP A 221 4.07 -1.71 11.97
N GLY A 222 3.35 -1.93 10.89
CA GLY A 222 3.27 -0.99 9.78
C GLY A 222 2.05 -1.17 8.89
N ILE A 223 1.77 -0.09 8.15
CA ILE A 223 0.86 -0.06 7.01
C ILE A 223 1.71 0.14 5.77
N HIS A 224 1.43 -0.62 4.71
CA HIS A 224 2.16 -0.57 3.46
C HIS A 224 1.20 -0.37 2.28
N PHE A 225 1.46 0.66 1.45
CA PHE A 225 0.79 0.84 0.16
C PHE A 225 1.73 0.42 -0.98
N ASP A 226 1.16 -0.12 -2.05
CA ASP A 226 1.89 -0.41 -3.28
C ASP A 226 1.93 0.79 -4.25
N ASP A 227 2.21 0.57 -5.53
CA ASP A 227 2.35 1.59 -6.57
C ASP A 227 1.05 1.88 -7.35
N TYR A 228 -0.07 1.31 -6.95
CA TYR A 228 -1.33 1.46 -7.68
C TYR A 228 -2.13 2.68 -7.21
N PHE A 229 -1.72 3.88 -7.68
CA PHE A 229 -2.46 5.13 -7.47
C PHE A 229 -3.43 5.38 -8.61
N TYR A 230 -3.25 6.41 -9.45
CA TYR A 230 -4.09 6.51 -10.64
C TYR A 230 -3.81 5.36 -11.62
N PRO A 231 -4.85 4.70 -12.15
CA PRO A 231 -4.67 3.52 -13.02
C PRO A 231 -4.28 3.89 -14.44
N THR A 232 -4.28 5.18 -14.80
CA THR A 232 -4.00 5.69 -16.14
C THR A 232 -3.62 7.17 -16.10
N ASP A 233 -2.77 7.58 -17.02
CA ASP A 233 -2.44 8.98 -17.31
C ASP A 233 -3.46 9.65 -18.26
N ASN A 234 -4.39 8.88 -18.85
CA ASN A 234 -5.44 9.42 -19.71
C ASN A 234 -6.36 10.37 -18.92
N MET A 235 -6.42 11.65 -19.34
CA MET A 235 -7.21 12.68 -18.68
C MET A 235 -8.73 12.54 -18.87
N ASP A 236 -9.18 11.75 -19.82
CA ASP A 236 -10.62 11.47 -19.98
C ASP A 236 -11.18 10.57 -18.88
N PHE A 237 -10.32 9.84 -18.17
CA PHE A 237 -10.71 8.87 -17.15
C PHE A 237 -11.55 9.48 -16.01
N ASP A 238 -11.21 10.67 -15.54
CA ASP A 238 -11.90 11.39 -14.45
C ASP A 238 -12.33 12.81 -14.85
N LYS A 239 -12.44 13.08 -16.16
CA LYS A 239 -12.77 14.39 -16.71
C LYS A 239 -14.06 15.00 -16.14
N GLU A 240 -15.09 14.17 -15.91
CA GLU A 240 -16.33 14.67 -15.34
C GLU A 240 -16.15 15.13 -13.89
N SER A 241 -15.40 14.37 -13.08
CA SER A 241 -15.06 14.77 -11.71
C SER A 241 -14.20 16.04 -11.67
N TYR A 242 -13.29 16.20 -12.63
CA TYR A 242 -12.53 17.45 -12.77
C TYR A 242 -13.42 18.64 -13.16
N ASN A 243 -14.41 18.45 -14.05
CA ASN A 243 -15.37 19.50 -14.39
C ASN A 243 -16.24 19.90 -13.19
N GLU A 244 -16.59 18.97 -12.31
CA GLU A 244 -17.27 19.26 -11.04
C GLU A 244 -16.37 20.11 -10.14
N TYR A 245 -15.08 19.76 -10.00
CA TYR A 245 -14.11 20.58 -9.29
C TYR A 245 -14.05 22.01 -9.84
N LEU A 246 -13.93 22.18 -11.16
CA LEU A 246 -13.90 23.51 -11.78
C LEU A 246 -15.17 24.30 -11.47
N SER A 247 -16.34 23.63 -11.50
CA SER A 247 -17.65 24.27 -11.24
C SER A 247 -17.84 24.63 -9.77
N SER A 248 -17.12 24.00 -8.86
CA SER A 248 -17.16 24.28 -7.41
C SER A 248 -16.32 25.49 -7.00
N LEU A 249 -15.44 25.97 -7.87
CA LEU A 249 -14.52 27.05 -7.55
C LEU A 249 -15.24 28.40 -7.49
N SER A 250 -14.77 29.27 -6.59
CA SER A 250 -15.20 30.68 -6.59
C SER A 250 -14.67 31.40 -7.84
N GLN A 251 -15.34 32.49 -8.25
CA GLN A 251 -14.96 33.26 -9.43
C GLN A 251 -13.53 33.85 -9.39
N THR A 252 -12.95 33.98 -8.20
CA THR A 252 -11.58 34.49 -8.00
C THR A 252 -10.54 33.40 -7.81
N ALA A 253 -10.93 32.13 -7.76
CA ALA A 253 -10.01 31.03 -7.61
C ALA A 253 -9.25 30.75 -8.91
N ILE A 254 -7.96 30.46 -8.79
CA ILE A 254 -7.15 29.97 -9.90
C ILE A 254 -7.25 28.46 -9.89
N PRO A 255 -7.84 27.83 -10.93
CA PRO A 255 -7.96 26.38 -10.97
C PRO A 255 -6.58 25.72 -11.11
N LEU A 256 -6.41 24.57 -10.48
CA LEU A 256 -5.32 23.66 -10.80
C LEU A 256 -5.58 23.04 -12.18
N SER A 257 -4.52 22.72 -12.92
CA SER A 257 -4.63 21.81 -14.06
C SER A 257 -5.14 20.44 -13.59
N GLN A 258 -5.68 19.63 -14.49
CA GLN A 258 -6.19 18.30 -14.10
C GLN A 258 -5.08 17.42 -13.53
N GLU A 259 -3.86 17.53 -14.06
CA GLU A 259 -2.68 16.82 -13.52
C GLU A 259 -2.35 17.28 -12.09
N GLU A 260 -2.24 18.59 -11.85
CA GLU A 260 -1.99 19.13 -10.51
C GLU A 260 -3.11 18.78 -9.52
N TRP A 261 -4.36 18.77 -9.99
CA TRP A 261 -5.52 18.38 -9.19
C TRP A 261 -5.47 16.89 -8.80
N ARG A 262 -5.09 15.98 -9.71
CA ARG A 262 -4.89 14.58 -9.40
C ARG A 262 -3.79 14.40 -8.35
N ILE A 263 -2.64 15.06 -8.55
CA ILE A 263 -1.52 15.03 -7.59
C ILE A 263 -1.95 15.55 -6.22
N ALA A 264 -2.69 16.65 -6.16
CA ALA A 264 -3.18 17.21 -4.90
C ALA A 264 -4.12 16.23 -4.16
N ASN A 265 -4.97 15.51 -4.87
CA ASN A 265 -5.88 14.51 -4.30
C ASN A 265 -5.12 13.30 -3.76
N ILE A 266 -4.12 12.78 -4.48
CA ILE A 266 -3.27 11.70 -3.98
C ILE A 266 -2.45 12.17 -2.78
N ASN A 267 -1.84 13.35 -2.83
CA ASN A 267 -1.11 13.91 -1.70
C ASN A 267 -2.00 14.05 -0.45
N SER A 268 -3.26 14.47 -0.64
CA SER A 268 -4.24 14.56 0.45
C SER A 268 -4.57 13.18 1.05
N LEU A 269 -4.68 12.14 0.21
CA LEU A 269 -4.88 10.77 0.67
C LEU A 269 -3.67 10.28 1.49
N ILE A 270 -2.46 10.43 0.96
CA ILE A 270 -1.24 9.93 1.59
C ILE A 270 -0.96 10.65 2.92
N SER A 271 -1.01 11.99 2.91
CA SER A 271 -0.77 12.78 4.14
C SER A 271 -1.88 12.57 5.18
N GLY A 272 -3.13 12.41 4.74
CA GLY A 272 -4.24 12.07 5.62
C GLY A 272 -4.07 10.69 6.26
N THR A 273 -3.66 9.69 5.48
CA THR A 273 -3.35 8.34 5.98
C THR A 273 -2.22 8.37 7.00
N TYR A 274 -1.11 9.06 6.69
CA TYR A 274 0.01 9.23 7.62
C TYR A 274 -0.45 9.87 8.94
N SER A 275 -1.17 10.99 8.84
CA SER A 275 -1.66 11.72 10.01
C SER A 275 -2.58 10.87 10.87
N GLU A 276 -3.46 10.09 10.27
CA GLU A 276 -4.38 9.20 10.98
C GLU A 276 -3.63 8.10 11.72
N ILE A 277 -2.72 7.39 11.05
CA ILE A 277 -1.89 6.36 11.68
C ILE A 277 -1.14 6.93 12.89
N LYS A 278 -0.47 8.09 12.72
CA LYS A 278 0.33 8.68 13.79
C LYS A 278 -0.51 9.22 14.95
N SER A 279 -1.77 9.59 14.70
CA SER A 279 -2.70 10.03 15.74
C SER A 279 -3.14 8.88 16.67
N ILE A 280 -3.22 7.65 16.13
CA ILE A 280 -3.62 6.44 16.85
C ILE A 280 -2.42 5.80 17.54
N ASN A 281 -1.36 5.54 16.76
CA ASN A 281 -0.13 4.93 17.25
C ASN A 281 1.08 5.45 16.47
N SER A 282 1.87 6.33 17.09
CA SER A 282 3.05 6.93 16.46
C SER A 282 4.15 5.93 16.10
N ASN A 283 4.15 4.72 16.69
CA ASN A 283 5.13 3.67 16.41
C ASN A 283 4.82 2.88 15.14
N VAL A 284 3.56 2.83 14.70
CA VAL A 284 3.19 2.15 13.46
C VAL A 284 3.79 2.89 12.28
N GLN A 285 4.60 2.18 11.49
CA GLN A 285 5.23 2.75 10.30
C GLN A 285 4.24 2.84 9.15
N PHE A 286 4.35 3.89 8.35
CA PHE A 286 3.65 3.97 7.07
C PHE A 286 4.65 4.06 5.93
N GLY A 287 4.55 3.14 4.99
CA GLY A 287 5.43 3.10 3.84
C GLY A 287 4.74 2.85 2.52
N ILE A 288 5.43 3.18 1.46
CA ILE A 288 4.96 3.00 0.08
C ILE A 288 6.05 2.31 -0.73
N SER A 289 5.64 1.39 -1.63
CA SER A 289 6.52 0.78 -2.62
C SER A 289 6.21 1.28 -4.04
N PRO A 290 6.79 2.43 -4.44
CA PRO A 290 6.60 2.99 -5.77
C PRO A 290 7.27 2.15 -6.87
N GLN A 291 7.04 2.48 -8.14
CA GLN A 291 7.70 1.85 -9.27
C GLN A 291 9.21 2.15 -9.29
N ALA A 292 9.98 1.33 -10.00
CA ALA A 292 11.42 1.53 -10.15
C ALA A 292 11.77 2.89 -10.80
N ASN A 293 10.98 3.29 -11.79
CA ASN A 293 11.19 4.53 -12.54
C ASN A 293 10.27 5.63 -12.00
N ILE A 294 10.84 6.60 -11.29
CA ILE A 294 10.11 7.75 -10.70
C ILE A 294 9.20 8.47 -11.72
N ASN A 295 9.61 8.54 -12.99
CA ASN A 295 8.79 9.18 -14.01
C ASN A 295 7.47 8.43 -14.29
N ASN A 296 7.41 7.13 -14.05
CA ASN A 296 6.16 6.38 -14.16
C ASN A 296 5.23 6.71 -12.99
N ASP A 297 5.78 6.84 -11.78
CA ASP A 297 5.00 7.24 -10.60
C ASP A 297 4.38 8.62 -10.79
N ILE A 298 5.16 9.58 -11.31
CA ILE A 298 4.67 10.95 -11.58
C ILE A 298 3.51 10.92 -12.57
N LYS A 299 3.58 10.12 -13.64
CA LYS A 299 2.48 9.94 -14.60
C LYS A 299 1.22 9.40 -13.95
N MET A 300 1.36 8.57 -12.92
CA MET A 300 0.25 8.03 -12.11
C MET A 300 -0.11 8.93 -10.93
N SER A 301 0.27 10.20 -11.00
CA SER A 301 -0.03 11.26 -10.03
C SER A 301 0.56 11.02 -8.62
N ALA A 302 1.58 10.19 -8.51
CA ALA A 302 2.33 9.98 -7.29
C ALA A 302 3.46 11.03 -7.17
N ASP A 303 3.38 11.92 -6.18
CA ASP A 303 4.32 13.01 -5.95
C ASP A 303 5.53 12.54 -5.14
N ILE A 304 6.33 11.69 -5.76
CA ILE A 304 7.49 11.06 -5.12
C ILE A 304 8.43 12.08 -4.48
N TYR A 305 8.69 13.20 -5.16
CA TYR A 305 9.61 14.21 -4.63
C TYR A 305 9.10 14.90 -3.38
N SER A 306 7.80 15.15 -3.26
CA SER A 306 7.22 15.65 -2.01
C SER A 306 7.27 14.60 -0.91
N TRP A 307 6.90 13.35 -1.21
CA TRP A 307 6.91 12.27 -0.23
C TRP A 307 8.32 11.94 0.28
N ALA A 308 9.32 12.02 -0.60
CA ALA A 308 10.73 11.72 -0.29
C ALA A 308 11.47 12.86 0.44
N SER A 309 10.94 14.09 0.44
CA SER A 309 11.62 15.27 0.98
C SER A 309 10.94 15.93 2.16
N LYS A 310 9.64 15.69 2.37
CA LYS A 310 8.84 16.39 3.39
C LYS A 310 8.39 15.41 4.48
N ASN A 311 8.24 15.91 5.71
CA ASN A 311 7.57 15.17 6.78
C ASN A 311 6.04 15.11 6.54
N GLY A 312 5.38 14.11 7.10
CA GLY A 312 3.91 14.02 7.10
C GLY A 312 3.33 13.24 5.91
N TYR A 313 4.15 12.49 5.17
CA TYR A 313 3.72 11.61 4.10
C TYR A 313 4.00 10.14 4.38
N VAL A 314 5.26 9.79 4.66
CA VAL A 314 5.69 8.40 4.86
C VAL A 314 6.82 8.31 5.89
N ASP A 315 7.00 7.14 6.50
CA ASP A 315 8.19 6.80 7.28
C ASP A 315 9.26 6.11 6.43
N TYR A 316 8.84 5.43 5.35
CA TYR A 316 9.77 4.81 4.42
C TYR A 316 9.25 4.76 2.99
N LEU A 317 10.19 4.70 2.04
CA LEU A 317 9.96 4.38 0.64
C LEU A 317 10.74 3.12 0.26
N CYS A 318 10.09 2.21 -0.44
CA CYS A 318 10.66 0.96 -0.93
C CYS A 318 10.39 0.78 -2.42
N PRO A 319 11.08 1.51 -3.31
CA PRO A 319 10.86 1.37 -4.75
C PRO A 319 11.07 -0.07 -5.22
N GLN A 320 10.22 -0.52 -6.12
CA GLN A 320 10.22 -1.86 -6.70
C GLN A 320 11.31 -1.98 -7.78
N LEU A 321 12.60 -2.05 -7.37
CA LEU A 321 13.73 -2.13 -8.29
C LEU A 321 13.88 -3.54 -8.87
N TYR A 322 12.80 -4.04 -9.52
CA TYR A 322 12.75 -5.34 -10.18
C TYR A 322 13.45 -5.33 -11.55
N ILE A 323 14.66 -4.76 -11.58
CA ILE A 323 15.51 -4.55 -12.75
C ILE A 323 16.91 -4.99 -12.42
N ASN A 324 17.67 -5.48 -13.39
CA ASN A 324 19.06 -5.84 -13.18
C ASN A 324 20.03 -4.76 -13.67
N PHE A 325 21.33 -5.00 -13.51
CA PHE A 325 22.38 -4.07 -13.90
C PHE A 325 22.45 -3.86 -15.42
N ASP A 326 22.02 -4.85 -16.22
CA ASP A 326 22.07 -4.83 -17.68
C ASP A 326 20.76 -4.38 -18.32
N ASN A 327 19.78 -3.88 -17.53
CA ASN A 327 18.52 -3.39 -18.07
C ASN A 327 18.78 -2.18 -19.00
N PRO A 328 18.35 -2.24 -20.27
CA PRO A 328 18.69 -1.22 -21.27
C PRO A 328 17.99 0.12 -21.05
N ILE A 329 16.86 0.14 -20.33
CA ILE A 329 16.06 1.36 -20.10
C ILE A 329 16.55 2.07 -18.83
N LEU A 330 16.64 1.33 -17.72
CA LEU A 330 17.06 1.83 -16.44
C LEU A 330 17.80 0.73 -15.70
N SER A 331 19.14 0.80 -15.63
CA SER A 331 19.93 -0.18 -14.90
C SER A 331 19.75 -0.02 -13.39
N TYR A 332 19.95 -1.11 -12.65
CA TYR A 332 19.75 -1.16 -11.21
C TYR A 332 20.55 -0.08 -10.45
N ASP A 333 21.83 0.06 -10.76
CA ASP A 333 22.73 1.05 -10.15
C ASP A 333 22.23 2.49 -10.35
N LYS A 334 21.74 2.81 -11.55
CA LYS A 334 21.17 4.13 -11.85
C LYS A 334 19.87 4.36 -11.09
N ALA A 335 19.01 3.34 -11.00
CA ALA A 335 17.76 3.44 -10.25
C ALA A 335 18.03 3.65 -8.75
N VAL A 336 18.93 2.87 -8.14
CA VAL A 336 19.33 3.04 -6.74
C VAL A 336 19.83 4.46 -6.50
N LYS A 337 20.69 4.99 -7.39
CA LYS A 337 21.19 6.36 -7.29
C LYS A 337 20.07 7.41 -7.40
N GLN A 338 19.16 7.26 -8.37
CA GLN A 338 18.03 8.18 -8.54
C GLN A 338 17.15 8.25 -7.29
N TRP A 339 16.83 7.10 -6.71
CA TRP A 339 16.03 7.03 -5.49
C TRP A 339 16.78 7.59 -4.28
N ARG A 340 18.08 7.29 -4.16
CA ARG A 340 18.91 7.86 -3.09
C ARG A 340 18.99 9.37 -3.17
N ASP A 341 19.12 9.93 -4.38
CA ASP A 341 19.17 11.37 -4.60
C ASP A 341 17.78 12.05 -4.35
N ALA A 342 16.68 11.33 -4.60
CA ALA A 342 15.34 11.83 -4.36
C ALA A 342 14.99 11.87 -2.86
N ILE A 343 15.43 10.88 -2.06
CA ILE A 343 15.15 10.80 -0.63
C ILE A 343 16.09 11.74 0.13
N THR A 344 15.67 12.99 0.29
CA THR A 344 16.47 14.03 0.93
C THR A 344 16.12 14.24 2.41
N ASN A 345 14.98 13.73 2.87
CA ASN A 345 14.59 13.81 4.27
C ASN A 345 15.25 12.68 5.08
N PRO A 346 16.12 12.98 6.07
CA PRO A 346 16.84 11.96 6.83
C PRO A 346 15.93 11.10 7.74
N ASN A 347 14.69 11.53 7.97
CA ASN A 347 13.73 10.76 8.76
C ASN A 347 13.04 9.65 7.95
N ILE A 348 13.16 9.68 6.61
CA ILE A 348 12.53 8.68 5.74
C ILE A 348 13.53 7.56 5.47
N LYS A 349 13.15 6.34 5.80
CA LYS A 349 13.97 5.15 5.52
C LYS A 349 13.89 4.81 4.03
N TYR A 350 15.02 4.41 3.48
CA TYR A 350 15.15 3.93 2.11
C TYR A 350 15.32 2.42 2.11
N TYR A 351 14.31 1.69 1.70
CA TYR A 351 14.39 0.26 1.45
C TYR A 351 14.44 -0.01 -0.05
N ILE A 352 14.96 -1.15 -0.46
CA ILE A 352 15.06 -1.55 -1.87
C ILE A 352 14.21 -2.81 -2.08
N GLY A 353 13.23 -2.71 -2.99
CA GLY A 353 12.45 -3.84 -3.45
C GLY A 353 13.19 -4.65 -4.51
N LEU A 354 13.36 -5.96 -4.31
CA LEU A 354 14.06 -6.86 -5.19
C LEU A 354 13.12 -7.92 -5.77
N GLY A 355 13.15 -8.10 -7.11
CA GLY A 355 12.24 -9.00 -7.83
C GLY A 355 12.76 -10.43 -7.91
N LEU A 356 12.56 -11.24 -6.89
CA LEU A 356 12.97 -12.65 -6.88
C LEU A 356 12.38 -13.47 -8.02
N TYR A 357 11.14 -13.18 -8.44
CA TYR A 357 10.44 -13.93 -9.50
C TYR A 357 11.15 -13.87 -10.85
N LYS A 358 12.04 -12.91 -11.06
CA LYS A 358 12.85 -12.77 -12.26
C LYS A 358 14.13 -13.60 -12.21
N ALA A 359 14.68 -13.82 -11.03
CA ALA A 359 15.95 -14.53 -10.84
C ALA A 359 15.90 -15.94 -11.46
N GLY A 360 16.95 -16.30 -12.19
CA GLY A 360 17.06 -17.57 -12.90
C GLY A 360 16.12 -17.75 -14.11
N SER A 361 15.35 -16.72 -14.49
CA SER A 361 14.41 -16.77 -15.62
C SER A 361 14.98 -16.08 -16.87
N ASP A 362 14.71 -16.67 -18.04
CA ASP A 362 15.03 -16.07 -19.35
C ASP A 362 13.90 -15.23 -19.93
N LYS A 363 12.78 -15.10 -19.23
CA LYS A 363 11.58 -14.41 -19.69
C LYS A 363 11.61 -12.89 -19.53
N TYR A 364 12.55 -12.38 -18.75
CA TYR A 364 12.60 -10.98 -18.38
C TYR A 364 13.89 -10.31 -18.84
N ASP A 365 13.80 -9.04 -19.21
CA ASP A 365 14.93 -8.17 -19.54
C ASP A 365 15.90 -8.84 -20.53
N ASP A 366 15.35 -9.38 -21.65
CA ASP A 366 16.08 -10.08 -22.72
C ASP A 366 16.93 -11.28 -22.24
N GLY A 367 16.46 -11.97 -21.19
CA GLY A 367 17.10 -13.16 -20.64
C GLY A 367 18.29 -12.88 -19.72
N THR A 368 18.58 -11.63 -19.43
CA THR A 368 19.74 -11.23 -18.59
C THR A 368 19.67 -11.75 -17.16
N TRP A 369 18.47 -12.07 -16.64
CA TRP A 369 18.28 -12.65 -15.29
C TRP A 369 18.73 -14.12 -15.18
N LYS A 370 19.04 -14.76 -16.31
CA LYS A 370 19.62 -16.11 -16.39
C LYS A 370 21.11 -16.11 -16.71
N SER A 371 21.71 -14.96 -16.95
CA SER A 371 23.12 -14.80 -17.31
C SER A 371 24.08 -15.06 -16.16
N ALA A 372 23.59 -14.99 -14.90
CA ALA A 372 24.34 -15.23 -13.68
C ALA A 372 23.41 -15.76 -12.58
N ASP A 373 24.01 -16.30 -11.53
CA ASP A 373 23.34 -16.88 -10.36
C ASP A 373 23.55 -16.05 -9.08
N ASN A 374 24.02 -14.82 -9.22
CA ASN A 374 24.36 -13.92 -8.11
C ASN A 374 23.91 -12.46 -8.35
N ILE A 375 22.87 -12.27 -9.15
CA ILE A 375 22.35 -10.93 -9.47
C ILE A 375 21.76 -10.30 -8.21
N ILE A 376 20.91 -11.03 -7.47
CA ILE A 376 20.33 -10.56 -6.20
C ILE A 376 21.40 -10.29 -5.15
N GLN A 377 22.42 -11.16 -5.05
CA GLN A 377 23.57 -10.90 -4.17
C GLN A 377 24.23 -9.54 -4.48
N LYS A 378 24.59 -9.29 -5.73
CA LYS A 378 25.19 -8.02 -6.16
C LYS A 378 24.28 -6.83 -5.92
N GLN A 379 22.98 -7.01 -6.07
CA GLN A 379 21.99 -5.96 -5.77
C GLN A 379 21.98 -5.60 -4.30
N VAL A 380 22.07 -6.59 -3.41
CA VAL A 380 22.17 -6.36 -1.95
C VAL A 380 23.48 -5.65 -1.61
N GLU A 381 24.61 -6.12 -2.12
CA GLU A 381 25.91 -5.49 -1.90
C GLU A 381 25.91 -4.02 -2.35
N TYR A 382 25.47 -3.74 -3.57
CA TYR A 382 25.38 -2.38 -4.10
C TYR A 382 24.40 -1.50 -3.32
N GLY A 383 23.24 -2.05 -2.91
CA GLY A 383 22.26 -1.34 -2.10
C GLY A 383 22.82 -0.90 -0.75
N ARG A 384 23.55 -1.78 -0.06
CA ARG A 384 24.25 -1.46 1.21
C ARG A 384 25.31 -0.38 1.02
N ASP A 385 26.14 -0.49 -0.01
CA ASP A 385 27.15 0.52 -0.34
C ASP A 385 26.52 1.89 -0.64
N SER A 386 25.30 1.89 -1.15
CA SER A 386 24.51 3.10 -1.42
C SER A 386 23.79 3.65 -0.18
N GLY A 387 23.89 2.97 0.97
CA GLY A 387 23.32 3.40 2.25
C GLY A 387 21.80 3.21 2.36
N CYS A 388 21.25 2.15 1.76
CA CYS A 388 19.86 1.75 2.04
C CYS A 388 19.72 1.20 3.46
N ASN A 389 18.46 1.16 3.97
CA ASN A 389 18.16 0.70 5.31
C ASN A 389 17.66 -0.77 5.34
N GLY A 390 17.61 -1.42 4.18
CA GLY A 390 17.19 -2.82 4.07
C GLY A 390 16.58 -3.16 2.71
N PHE A 391 16.10 -4.39 2.62
CA PHE A 391 15.60 -5.00 1.40
C PHE A 391 14.26 -5.65 1.62
N MET A 392 13.41 -5.58 0.60
CA MET A 392 12.12 -6.28 0.54
C MET A 392 12.08 -7.15 -0.71
N LEU A 393 11.84 -8.45 -0.53
CA LEU A 393 11.94 -9.46 -1.58
C LEU A 393 10.54 -9.77 -2.14
N TYR A 394 10.34 -9.56 -3.43
CA TYR A 394 9.07 -9.90 -4.10
C TYR A 394 9.23 -11.18 -4.93
N SER A 395 8.68 -12.29 -4.50
CA SER A 395 7.81 -12.50 -3.37
C SER A 395 8.09 -13.83 -2.66
N TRP A 396 7.37 -14.11 -1.59
CA TRP A 396 7.53 -15.31 -0.75
C TRP A 396 7.57 -16.63 -1.55
N GLU A 397 6.74 -16.80 -2.57
CA GLU A 397 6.69 -18.01 -3.39
C GLU A 397 8.03 -18.35 -4.08
N PHE A 398 8.92 -17.38 -4.16
CA PHE A 398 10.23 -17.52 -4.80
C PHE A 398 11.37 -17.68 -3.80
N LEU A 399 11.13 -17.71 -2.50
CA LEU A 399 12.16 -18.00 -1.49
C LEU A 399 12.61 -19.47 -1.57
N ASN A 400 11.68 -20.39 -1.72
CA ASN A 400 11.92 -21.83 -1.80
C ASN A 400 11.44 -22.40 -3.15
N ASN A 401 11.94 -21.82 -4.24
CA ASN A 401 11.58 -22.20 -5.61
C ASN A 401 12.81 -22.71 -6.36
N SER A 402 12.68 -23.79 -7.12
CA SER A 402 13.79 -24.38 -7.87
C SER A 402 14.40 -23.43 -8.90
N GLN A 403 13.61 -22.51 -9.46
CA GLN A 403 14.09 -21.48 -10.40
C GLN A 403 15.10 -20.55 -9.74
N THR A 404 14.88 -20.20 -8.48
CA THR A 404 15.62 -19.14 -7.76
C THR A 404 16.65 -19.68 -6.77
N SER A 405 16.76 -21.00 -6.61
CA SER A 405 17.53 -21.64 -5.53
C SER A 405 18.99 -21.20 -5.44
N GLU A 406 19.69 -21.07 -6.58
CA GLU A 406 21.09 -20.63 -6.62
C GLU A 406 21.22 -19.15 -6.28
N GLU A 407 20.38 -18.29 -6.86
CA GLU A 407 20.31 -16.85 -6.57
C GLU A 407 20.03 -16.58 -5.10
N ILE A 408 19.02 -17.28 -4.52
CA ILE A 408 18.71 -17.14 -3.11
C ILE A 408 19.88 -17.63 -2.23
N SER A 409 20.48 -18.76 -2.56
CA SER A 409 21.63 -19.27 -1.82
C SER A 409 22.79 -18.27 -1.79
N ASN A 410 23.05 -17.61 -2.92
CA ASN A 410 24.09 -16.58 -3.01
C ASN A 410 23.69 -15.30 -2.28
N ALA A 411 22.44 -14.85 -2.43
CA ALA A 411 21.93 -13.66 -1.73
C ALA A 411 21.95 -13.82 -0.20
N MET A 412 21.62 -15.02 0.32
CA MET A 412 21.63 -15.28 1.76
C MET A 412 23.05 -15.23 2.37
N LYS A 413 24.10 -15.50 1.61
CA LYS A 413 25.49 -15.34 2.08
C LYS A 413 25.81 -13.90 2.49
N VAL A 414 25.19 -12.94 1.83
CA VAL A 414 25.40 -11.51 2.14
C VAL A 414 24.31 -10.97 3.07
N LEU A 415 23.04 -11.39 2.92
CA LEU A 415 21.97 -10.94 3.79
C LEU A 415 22.14 -11.42 5.25
N ASN A 416 22.87 -12.50 5.50
CA ASN A 416 23.11 -13.02 6.84
C ASN A 416 24.39 -12.50 7.51
N ASN A 417 25.18 -11.74 6.78
CA ASN A 417 26.37 -11.05 7.28
C ASN A 417 26.07 -9.56 7.53
#